data_0fdb25990f24e884762ab9fc54409bf6
#
_entry.id   0fdb25990f24e884762ab9fc54409bf6
#
_cell.length_a   1.000
_cell.length_b   1.000
_cell.length_c   1.000
_cell.angle_alpha   90.00
_cell.angle_beta   90.00
_cell.angle_gamma   90.00
#
_symmetry.space_group_name_H-M   'P 1'
#
loop_
_entity.id
_entity.type
_entity.pdbx_description
1 polymer ?
#
loop_
_entity_poly.entity_id
_entity_poly.type
_entity_poly.pdbx_seq_one_letter_code
_entity_poly.pdbx_strand_id
1 'polypeptide(L)'
;MKAPDLQLVQGLFADNAAAIGHTHAAIVHVDCDLYSSAHDALTLIAPRLVQGSVLLCDDYDLFRADNRQGERRALQECADHVGIAFEPWFAYGAASRAFLCHVPTPASAAQP
;
A
#
# COMPACT_ATOMS: atom_id res chain seq x y z
N MET A 1 -25.76 9.84 11.05
CA MET A 1 -25.90 8.56 10.34
C MET A 1 -24.73 7.64 10.69
N LYS A 2 -25.01 6.38 10.87
CA LYS A 2 -23.98 5.41 11.19
C LYS A 2 -23.54 4.68 9.92
N ALA A 3 -22.23 4.56 9.71
CA ALA A 3 -21.68 3.79 8.61
C ALA A 3 -21.27 2.41 9.16
N PRO A 4 -22.09 1.38 9.00
CA PRO A 4 -21.83 0.09 9.64
C PRO A 4 -20.56 -0.60 9.10
N ASP A 5 -20.13 -0.22 7.88
CA ASP A 5 -18.94 -0.81 7.27
C ASP A 5 -17.66 -0.02 7.55
N LEU A 6 -17.75 1.04 8.36
CA LEU A 6 -16.59 1.83 8.73
C LEU A 6 -16.04 1.33 10.06
N GLN A 7 -14.74 1.02 10.06
CA GLN A 7 -14.01 0.64 11.27
C GLN A 7 -12.83 1.58 11.46
N LEU A 8 -12.75 2.21 12.62
CA LEU A 8 -11.60 3.03 13.00
C LEU A 8 -10.72 2.23 13.96
N VAL A 9 -9.45 2.11 13.61
CA VAL A 9 -8.46 1.41 14.42
C VAL A 9 -7.37 2.41 14.80
N GLN A 10 -7.32 2.76 16.08
CA GLN A 10 -6.37 3.73 16.60
C GLN A 10 -5.10 3.06 17.07
N GLY A 11 -3.95 3.70 16.84
CA GLY A 11 -2.66 3.22 17.30
C GLY A 11 -1.64 3.08 16.18
N LEU A 12 -0.50 2.50 16.51
CA LEU A 12 0.56 2.27 15.54
C LEU A 12 0.19 1.14 14.58
N PHE A 13 0.61 1.26 13.33
CA PHE A 13 0.30 0.25 12.32
C PHE A 13 0.85 -1.13 12.71
N ALA A 14 2.09 -1.17 13.18
CA ALA A 14 2.74 -2.43 13.53
C ALA A 14 2.00 -3.20 14.62
N ASP A 15 1.27 -2.50 15.49
CA ASP A 15 0.58 -3.11 16.64
C ASP A 15 -0.85 -3.54 16.31
N ASN A 16 -1.35 -3.26 15.11
CA ASN A 16 -2.76 -3.41 14.79
C ASN A 16 -3.05 -4.38 13.64
N ALA A 17 -2.10 -5.23 13.30
CA ALA A 17 -2.27 -6.18 12.20
C ALA A 17 -3.50 -7.09 12.40
N ALA A 18 -3.73 -7.56 13.62
CA ALA A 18 -4.86 -8.45 13.91
C ALA A 18 -6.21 -7.75 13.75
N ALA A 19 -6.26 -6.43 13.95
CA ALA A 19 -7.52 -5.67 13.91
C ALA A 19 -8.11 -5.58 12.51
N ILE A 20 -7.29 -5.61 11.47
CA ILE A 20 -7.78 -5.51 10.09
C ILE A 20 -8.08 -6.87 9.46
N GLY A 21 -7.73 -7.96 10.15
CA GLY A 21 -8.06 -9.31 9.71
C GLY A 21 -7.37 -9.72 8.41
N HIS A 22 -8.05 -10.59 7.66
CA HIS A 22 -7.52 -11.16 6.42
C HIS A 22 -8.33 -10.78 5.18
N THR A 23 -9.15 -9.75 5.28
CA THR A 23 -9.96 -9.27 4.16
C THR A 23 -9.06 -8.69 3.08
N HIS A 24 -9.33 -9.01 1.82
CA HIS A 24 -8.62 -8.42 0.69
C HIS A 24 -8.99 -6.95 0.54
N ALA A 25 -8.02 -6.14 0.15
CA ALA A 25 -8.21 -4.71 -0.04
C ALA A 25 -8.27 -4.39 -1.54
N ALA A 26 -9.36 -3.76 -1.96
CA ALA A 26 -9.51 -3.30 -3.35
C ALA A 26 -8.80 -1.97 -3.57
N ILE A 27 -8.92 -1.05 -2.62
CA ILE A 27 -8.30 0.27 -2.67
C ILE A 27 -7.65 0.55 -1.33
N VAL A 28 -6.40 0.98 -1.36
CA VAL A 28 -5.65 1.36 -0.17
C VAL A 28 -5.11 2.77 -0.35
N HIS A 29 -5.35 3.63 0.62
CA HIS A 29 -4.83 5.00 0.62
C HIS A 29 -3.78 5.13 1.72
N VAL A 30 -2.54 5.34 1.32
CA VAL A 30 -1.42 5.54 2.24
C VAL A 30 -1.16 7.04 2.34
N ASP A 31 -1.32 7.56 3.55
CA ASP A 31 -1.13 8.99 3.83
C ASP A 31 -0.16 9.11 5.01
N CYS A 32 1.11 8.83 4.74
CA CYS A 32 2.16 8.78 5.74
C CYS A 32 3.33 9.64 5.28
N ASP A 33 3.64 10.69 6.02
CA ASP A 33 4.73 11.60 5.65
C ASP A 33 6.10 10.98 5.80
N LEU A 34 6.25 10.03 6.73
CA LEU A 34 7.54 9.48 7.11
C LEU A 34 7.73 8.07 6.57
N TYR A 35 8.98 7.76 6.23
CA TYR A 35 9.36 6.43 5.76
C TYR A 35 8.94 5.32 6.75
N SER A 36 9.22 5.50 8.04
CA SER A 36 8.93 4.44 9.03
C SER A 36 7.44 4.11 9.10
N SER A 37 6.59 5.11 9.07
CA SER A 37 5.14 4.91 9.08
C SER A 37 4.67 4.26 7.78
N ALA A 38 5.18 4.71 6.65
CA ALA A 38 4.85 4.14 5.35
C ALA A 38 5.31 2.69 5.25
N HIS A 39 6.50 2.38 5.74
CA HIS A 39 7.02 1.02 5.78
C HIS A 39 6.10 0.10 6.59
N ASP A 40 5.71 0.54 7.77
CA ASP A 40 4.84 -0.26 8.64
C ASP A 40 3.45 -0.43 8.04
N ALA A 41 2.90 0.61 7.44
CA ALA A 41 1.59 0.55 6.77
C ALA A 41 1.62 -0.43 5.59
N LEU A 42 2.64 -0.38 4.76
CA LEU A 42 2.77 -1.28 3.62
C LEU A 42 3.02 -2.72 4.05
N THR A 43 3.80 -2.92 5.11
CA THR A 43 3.99 -4.26 5.68
C THR A 43 2.66 -4.84 6.16
N LEU A 44 1.84 -4.01 6.79
CA LEU A 44 0.53 -4.39 7.28
C LEU A 44 -0.42 -4.77 6.14
N ILE A 45 -0.44 -3.99 5.05
CA ILE A 45 -1.44 -4.13 3.99
C ILE A 45 -1.02 -5.10 2.88
N ALA A 46 0.27 -5.31 2.67
CA ALA A 46 0.76 -6.11 1.54
C ALA A 46 0.10 -7.49 1.44
N PRO A 47 -0.08 -8.26 2.54
CA PRO A 47 -0.73 -9.56 2.44
C PRO A 47 -2.19 -9.51 2.01
N ARG A 48 -2.81 -8.33 2.03
CA ARG A 48 -4.22 -8.15 1.70
C ARG A 48 -4.44 -7.62 0.29
N LEU A 49 -3.36 -7.27 -0.41
CA LEU A 49 -3.44 -6.81 -1.79
C LEU A 49 -3.68 -7.99 -2.72
N VAL A 50 -4.51 -7.76 -3.73
CA VAL A 50 -4.80 -8.75 -4.77
C VAL A 50 -4.51 -8.15 -6.13
N GLN A 51 -4.47 -8.99 -7.16
CA GLN A 51 -4.27 -8.51 -8.51
C GLN A 51 -5.30 -7.46 -8.85
N GLY A 52 -4.82 -6.29 -9.27
CA GLY A 52 -5.68 -5.17 -9.63
C GLY A 52 -6.06 -4.25 -8.49
N SER A 53 -5.60 -4.51 -7.26
CA SER A 53 -5.77 -3.57 -6.16
C SER A 53 -5.16 -2.21 -6.53
N VAL A 54 -5.79 -1.13 -6.07
CA VAL A 54 -5.31 0.23 -6.30
C VAL A 54 -4.66 0.74 -5.02
N LEU A 55 -3.43 1.24 -5.16
CA LEU A 55 -2.71 1.86 -4.06
C LEU A 55 -2.54 3.34 -4.35
N LEU A 56 -3.03 4.17 -3.43
CA LEU A 56 -2.90 5.62 -3.52
C LEU A 56 -1.86 6.07 -2.50
N CYS A 57 -0.76 6.65 -2.97
CA CYS A 57 0.31 7.15 -2.12
C CYS A 57 0.29 8.67 -2.12
N ASP A 58 -0.19 9.26 -1.04
CA ASP A 58 -0.48 10.69 -0.96
C ASP A 58 0.78 11.55 -0.98
N ASP A 59 1.87 11.07 -0.42
CA ASP A 59 3.11 11.81 -0.28
C ASP A 59 4.28 11.15 -1.01
N TYR A 60 3.99 10.49 -2.14
CA TYR A 60 4.97 9.69 -2.86
C TYR A 60 6.21 10.49 -3.28
N ASP A 61 6.00 11.69 -3.80
CA ASP A 61 7.09 12.55 -4.29
C ASP A 61 7.52 13.62 -3.28
N LEU A 62 7.10 13.50 -2.02
CA LEU A 62 7.29 14.54 -1.01
C LEU A 62 8.75 14.95 -0.81
N PHE A 63 9.68 14.01 -0.84
CA PHE A 63 11.10 14.28 -0.61
C PHE A 63 11.85 14.44 -1.94
N ARG A 64 11.36 15.33 -2.81
CA ARG A 64 11.94 15.61 -4.13
C ARG A 64 12.04 14.35 -5.00
N ALA A 65 11.10 13.45 -4.82
CA ALA A 65 11.07 12.16 -5.54
C ALA A 65 12.34 11.31 -5.32
N ASP A 66 12.95 11.41 -4.16
CA ASP A 66 14.13 10.62 -3.82
C ASP A 66 13.73 9.21 -3.41
N ASN A 67 14.17 8.21 -4.16
CA ASN A 67 13.86 6.80 -3.88
C ASN A 67 14.45 6.28 -2.56
N ARG A 68 15.30 7.05 -1.92
CA ARG A 68 15.89 6.67 -0.64
C ARG A 68 15.11 7.20 0.55
N GLN A 69 13.98 7.87 0.33
CA GLN A 69 13.21 8.54 1.38
C GLN A 69 11.71 8.32 1.23
N GLY A 70 11.02 8.41 2.38
CA GLY A 70 9.57 8.49 2.45
C GLY A 70 8.84 7.29 1.85
N GLU A 71 7.68 7.56 1.26
CA GLU A 71 6.83 6.53 0.67
C GLU A 71 7.49 5.85 -0.52
N ARG A 72 8.31 6.58 -1.30
CA ARG A 72 9.03 5.97 -2.43
C ARG A 72 9.96 4.86 -1.96
N ARG A 73 10.72 5.10 -0.90
CA ARG A 73 11.60 4.10 -0.32
C ARG A 73 10.83 2.91 0.23
N ALA A 74 9.76 3.19 0.97
CA ALA A 74 8.94 2.14 1.57
C ALA A 74 8.28 1.27 0.51
N LEU A 75 7.79 1.87 -0.57
CA LEU A 75 7.14 1.14 -1.65
C LEU A 75 8.14 0.26 -2.40
N GLN A 76 9.33 0.78 -2.69
CA GLN A 76 10.38 0.01 -3.36
C GLN A 76 10.81 -1.20 -2.53
N GLU A 77 10.99 -1.01 -1.22
CA GLU A 77 11.35 -2.10 -0.33
C GLU A 77 10.24 -3.14 -0.23
N CYS A 78 8.99 -2.69 -0.19
CA CYS A 78 7.84 -3.59 -0.18
C CYS A 78 7.79 -4.42 -1.46
N ALA A 79 7.96 -3.77 -2.62
CA ALA A 79 7.97 -4.47 -3.91
C ALA A 79 9.05 -5.54 -3.96
N ASP A 80 10.25 -5.19 -3.50
CA ASP A 80 11.39 -6.13 -3.51
C ASP A 80 11.19 -7.29 -2.55
N HIS A 81 10.59 -7.02 -1.40
CA HIS A 81 10.46 -8.03 -0.34
C HIS A 81 9.32 -9.02 -0.61
N VAL A 82 8.18 -8.53 -1.10
CA VAL A 82 6.99 -9.37 -1.27
C VAL A 82 6.73 -9.77 -2.72
N GLY A 83 7.47 -9.21 -3.66
CA GLY A 83 7.33 -9.54 -5.07
C GLY A 83 6.10 -8.95 -5.75
N ILE A 84 5.51 -7.91 -5.17
CA ILE A 84 4.41 -7.18 -5.79
C ILE A 84 4.98 -6.11 -6.71
N ALA A 85 4.47 -6.01 -7.94
CA ALA A 85 4.82 -4.92 -8.84
C ALA A 85 3.77 -3.83 -8.73
N PHE A 86 4.23 -2.60 -8.47
CA PHE A 86 3.36 -1.43 -8.39
C PHE A 86 3.50 -0.64 -9.68
N GLU A 87 2.51 -0.76 -10.55
CA GLU A 87 2.52 -0.08 -11.83
C GLU A 87 2.00 1.35 -11.67
N PRO A 88 2.79 2.39 -12.02
CA PRO A 88 2.31 3.76 -11.97
C PRO A 88 1.09 3.95 -12.86
N TRP A 89 0.04 4.58 -12.33
CA TRP A 89 -1.19 4.79 -13.07
C TRP A 89 -1.42 6.27 -13.35
N PHE A 90 -1.60 7.08 -12.30
CA PHE A 90 -1.76 8.53 -12.51
C PHE A 90 -1.34 9.30 -11.26
N ALA A 91 -1.05 10.60 -11.46
CA ALA A 91 -0.83 11.55 -10.38
C ALA A 91 -2.13 12.28 -10.08
N TYR A 92 -2.49 12.38 -8.81
CA TYR A 92 -3.71 13.08 -8.41
C TYR A 92 -3.46 14.29 -7.54
N GLY A 93 -2.20 14.69 -7.39
CA GLY A 93 -1.77 15.86 -6.64
C GLY A 93 -0.30 16.13 -6.91
N ALA A 94 0.25 17.20 -6.33
CA ALA A 94 1.63 17.58 -6.56
C ALA A 94 2.64 16.49 -6.18
N ALA A 95 2.35 15.77 -5.09
CA ALA A 95 3.21 14.70 -4.60
C ALA A 95 2.51 13.34 -4.60
N SER A 96 1.28 13.26 -5.06
CA SER A 96 0.40 12.11 -4.90
C SER A 96 0.34 11.26 -6.15
N ARG A 97 0.49 9.93 -5.99
CA ARG A 97 0.48 9.00 -7.10
C ARG A 97 -0.34 7.77 -6.82
N ALA A 98 -1.02 7.28 -7.85
CA ALA A 98 -1.79 6.04 -7.81
C ALA A 98 -1.03 4.93 -8.55
N PHE A 99 -1.16 3.72 -8.03
CA PHE A 99 -0.53 2.53 -8.60
C PHE A 99 -1.55 1.40 -8.73
N LEU A 100 -1.36 0.58 -9.76
CA LEU A 100 -2.05 -0.71 -9.89
C LEU A 100 -1.13 -1.79 -9.33
N CYS A 101 -1.69 -2.68 -8.51
CA CYS A 101 -0.90 -3.75 -7.89
C CYS A 101 -0.97 -5.01 -8.76
N HIS A 102 0.20 -5.56 -9.07
CA HIS A 102 0.32 -6.85 -9.75
C HIS A 102 0.89 -7.85 -8.76
N VAL A 103 0.02 -8.73 -8.28
CA VAL A 103 0.37 -9.69 -7.24
C VAL A 103 0.75 -11.01 -7.87
N PRO A 104 1.84 -11.67 -7.41
CA PRO A 104 2.25 -12.95 -7.98
C PRO A 104 1.13 -13.97 -7.89
N THR A 105 0.91 -14.70 -8.99
CA THR A 105 -0.06 -15.79 -9.03
C THR A 105 0.65 -17.08 -8.64
N PRO A 106 0.09 -17.87 -7.73
CA PRO A 106 0.67 -19.18 -7.43
C PRO A 106 0.80 -20.02 -8.70
N ALA A 107 1.87 -20.80 -8.81
CA ALA A 107 2.14 -21.60 -10.01
C ALA A 107 0.96 -22.49 -10.39
N SER A 108 0.26 -23.03 -9.40
CA SER A 108 -0.91 -23.88 -9.61
C SER A 108 -2.10 -23.14 -10.19
N ALA A 109 -2.14 -21.81 -10.06
CA ALA A 109 -3.21 -20.95 -10.56
C ALA A 109 -2.79 -20.17 -11.80
N ALA A 110 -1.53 -20.23 -12.21
CA ALA A 110 -1.02 -19.53 -13.40
C ALA A 110 -1.52 -20.25 -14.65
N GLN A 111 -2.48 -19.65 -15.32
CA GLN A 111 -3.09 -20.21 -16.51
C GLN A 111 -3.09 -19.21 -17.63
N PRO A 112 -2.85 -19.68 -18.85
CA PRO A 112 -3.09 -18.85 -20.03
C PRO A 112 -4.57 -18.62 -20.23
#